data_c916531a4ec270f99aec51611056c3fa
#
_entry.id   c916531a4ec270f99aec51611056c3fa
#
_cell.length_a   1.000
_cell.length_b   1.000
_cell.length_c   1.000
_cell.angle_alpha   90.00
_cell.angle_beta   90.00
_cell.angle_gamma   90.00
#
_symmetry.space_group_name_H-M   'P 1'
#
loop_
_entity.id
_entity.type
_entity.pdbx_description
1 polymer ?
#
loop_
_entity_poly.entity_id
_entity_poly.type
_entity_poly.pdbx_seq_one_letter_code
_entity_poly.pdbx_strand_id
1 'polypeptide(L)'
;MRGLLATLLLLYGAIAAAETLQAVRFAGNDTTRPEVMLQEMSIRPGDPVDAQRIEESRQAIMNLGLFREVLTELVQEPEGTVLLITVEEKWYILPIPRVGVRADGESDYGMELRFDNLFGLNQRFKLEYITKDSVTSDMPLRRELFLSYNYPRIVGTPYQLDLSAGRVTRELQQLDDNGVEIGLYRQDSHSFRFGLYRWQSATGPSRGLRYGGGAGVQQESYRHLDGIAVPYEDAGNVYLSGLAEFVDVDEEQYRRRGRVYGYAAELGVPQLGDFSYNRHLLYYRRYLPLDRQRSNLDYRFQLGLANGEPFGAQAWSLGGSTSLRGYEGSYVTGNAMVLNNIEYLFPLSGYHQLRGVVFSDIGNAWPGVMEMDLLDLKASAGVGLRWKVQLFVAVTLRLDFAWGLEPETQVTYLETSTMF
;
A
#
# COMPACT_ATOMS: atom_id res chain seq x y z
N MET A 1 -32.15 -81.18 0.37
CA MET A 1 -31.06 -80.44 1.03
C MET A 1 -30.36 -79.61 -0.04
N ARG A 2 -30.65 -78.35 -0.07
CA ARG A 2 -30.18 -77.39 -1.10
C ARG A 2 -29.05 -76.58 -0.52
N GLY A 3 -27.86 -76.71 -1.12
CA GLY A 3 -26.67 -75.93 -0.73
C GLY A 3 -26.72 -74.54 -1.34
N LEU A 4 -26.57 -73.55 -0.54
CA LEU A 4 -26.30 -72.13 -0.96
C LEU A 4 -24.82 -71.99 -1.33
N LEU A 5 -24.56 -71.76 -2.61
CA LEU A 5 -23.26 -71.19 -3.05
C LEU A 5 -23.25 -69.67 -2.78
N ALA A 6 -22.42 -69.23 -1.84
CA ALA A 6 -22.14 -67.84 -1.64
C ALA A 6 -21.06 -67.41 -2.62
N THR A 7 -21.42 -66.61 -3.62
CA THR A 7 -20.49 -65.96 -4.54
C THR A 7 -19.90 -64.68 -3.89
N LEU A 8 -18.64 -64.77 -3.45
CA LEU A 8 -17.89 -63.64 -2.93
C LEU A 8 -17.44 -62.82 -4.13
N LEU A 9 -18.12 -61.70 -4.44
CA LEU A 9 -17.67 -60.67 -5.37
C LEU A 9 -16.58 -59.86 -4.67
N LEU A 10 -15.32 -60.17 -5.01
CA LEU A 10 -14.17 -59.29 -4.71
C LEU A 10 -14.28 -58.03 -5.60
N LEU A 11 -14.80 -56.97 -5.03
CA LEU A 11 -14.66 -55.62 -5.58
C LEU A 11 -13.17 -55.21 -5.46
N TYR A 12 -12.40 -55.52 -6.48
CA TYR A 12 -11.13 -54.87 -6.70
C TYR A 12 -11.45 -53.40 -7.11
N GLY A 13 -11.58 -52.53 -6.13
CA GLY A 13 -11.49 -51.10 -6.37
C GLY A 13 -10.06 -50.82 -6.88
N ALA A 14 -9.92 -50.60 -8.17
CA ALA A 14 -8.71 -50.01 -8.70
C ALA A 14 -8.50 -48.70 -7.97
N ILE A 15 -7.57 -48.65 -7.00
CA ILE A 15 -7.03 -47.41 -6.48
C ILE A 15 -6.30 -46.83 -7.68
N ALA A 16 -6.95 -45.91 -8.41
CA ALA A 16 -6.28 -45.10 -9.38
C ALA A 16 -5.16 -44.41 -8.59
N ALA A 17 -3.92 -44.79 -8.81
CA ALA A 17 -2.79 -44.13 -8.22
C ALA A 17 -2.92 -42.65 -8.62
N ALA A 18 -3.09 -41.79 -7.65
CA ALA A 18 -3.19 -40.36 -7.92
C ALA A 18 -1.94 -39.94 -8.71
N GLU A 19 -2.15 -39.39 -9.88
CA GLU A 19 -1.06 -38.92 -10.75
C GLU A 19 -0.24 -37.91 -9.96
N THR A 20 1.08 -38.12 -9.87
CA THR A 20 1.98 -37.28 -9.11
C THR A 20 2.68 -36.27 -10.03
N LEU A 21 2.84 -35.06 -9.57
CA LEU A 21 3.55 -34.02 -10.27
C LEU A 21 5.04 -34.28 -10.24
N GLN A 22 5.66 -34.54 -11.40
CA GLN A 22 7.09 -34.84 -11.49
C GLN A 22 7.95 -33.58 -11.41
N ALA A 23 7.52 -32.49 -12.09
CA ALA A 23 8.26 -31.25 -12.15
C ALA A 23 7.35 -30.04 -12.32
N VAL A 24 7.87 -28.87 -11.99
CA VAL A 24 7.28 -27.56 -12.34
C VAL A 24 8.27 -26.85 -13.24
N ARG A 25 7.81 -26.34 -14.37
CA ARG A 25 8.60 -25.53 -15.30
C ARG A 25 7.97 -24.18 -15.53
N PHE A 26 8.80 -23.18 -15.76
CA PHE A 26 8.38 -21.83 -16.06
C PHE A 26 8.81 -21.43 -17.47
N ALA A 27 7.96 -20.63 -18.14
CA ALA A 27 8.23 -20.03 -19.44
C ALA A 27 7.79 -18.56 -19.44
N GLY A 28 8.48 -17.70 -20.18
CA GLY A 28 8.18 -16.28 -20.29
C GLY A 28 8.64 -15.40 -19.12
N ASN A 29 9.41 -15.98 -18.17
CA ASN A 29 9.99 -15.26 -17.05
C ASN A 29 11.44 -14.84 -17.38
N ASP A 30 11.59 -13.91 -18.32
CA ASP A 30 12.90 -13.45 -18.80
C ASP A 30 13.72 -12.72 -17.72
N THR A 31 13.04 -12.07 -16.79
CA THR A 31 13.65 -11.31 -15.67
C THR A 31 13.42 -11.98 -14.33
N THR A 32 12.18 -12.41 -14.05
CA THR A 32 11.81 -12.96 -12.73
C THR A 32 12.44 -14.33 -12.52
N ARG A 33 13.14 -14.50 -11.42
CA ARG A 33 13.75 -15.78 -11.09
C ARG A 33 12.73 -16.83 -10.71
N PRO A 34 12.87 -18.09 -11.14
CA PRO A 34 11.93 -19.16 -10.82
C PRO A 34 11.65 -19.33 -9.33
N GLU A 35 12.66 -19.11 -8.48
CA GLU A 35 12.58 -19.27 -7.03
C GLU A 35 11.54 -18.31 -6.41
N VAL A 36 11.36 -17.12 -7.00
CA VAL A 36 10.36 -16.13 -6.57
C VAL A 36 8.95 -16.64 -6.78
N MET A 37 8.70 -17.35 -7.88
CA MET A 37 7.40 -17.95 -8.17
C MET A 37 7.19 -19.25 -7.38
N LEU A 38 8.23 -20.11 -7.35
CA LEU A 38 8.17 -21.38 -6.64
C LEU A 38 7.83 -21.24 -5.15
N GLN A 39 8.40 -20.23 -4.47
CA GLN A 39 8.13 -20.04 -3.04
C GLN A 39 6.67 -19.70 -2.72
N GLU A 40 5.93 -19.16 -3.71
CA GLU A 40 4.52 -18.76 -3.56
C GLU A 40 3.53 -19.90 -3.83
N MET A 41 3.98 -20.97 -4.48
CA MET A 41 3.12 -22.08 -4.89
C MET A 41 2.74 -22.98 -3.71
N SER A 42 1.51 -23.47 -3.71
CA SER A 42 1.02 -24.47 -2.76
C SER A 42 1.27 -25.93 -3.20
N ILE A 43 1.53 -26.16 -4.50
CA ILE A 43 1.86 -27.46 -5.08
C ILE A 43 3.37 -27.57 -5.37
N ARG A 44 3.94 -28.73 -5.15
CA ARG A 44 5.37 -29.05 -5.32
C ARG A 44 5.55 -30.32 -6.14
N PRO A 45 6.73 -30.53 -6.79
CA PRO A 45 7.10 -31.82 -7.31
C PRO A 45 6.99 -32.91 -6.25
N GLY A 46 6.38 -34.07 -6.60
CA GLY A 46 6.07 -35.16 -5.70
C GLY A 46 4.65 -35.12 -5.09
N ASP A 47 3.94 -33.99 -5.16
CA ASP A 47 2.55 -33.87 -4.70
C ASP A 47 1.61 -34.55 -5.71
N PRO A 48 0.44 -35.06 -5.25
CA PRO A 48 -0.64 -35.44 -6.14
C PRO A 48 -1.09 -34.26 -7.00
N VAL A 49 -1.41 -34.55 -8.26
CA VAL A 49 -1.99 -33.55 -9.16
C VAL A 49 -3.38 -33.14 -8.63
N ASP A 50 -3.52 -31.88 -8.25
CA ASP A 50 -4.72 -31.30 -7.67
C ASP A 50 -5.03 -29.98 -8.37
N ALA A 51 -6.14 -29.95 -9.08
CA ALA A 51 -6.58 -28.79 -9.84
C ALA A 51 -6.80 -27.53 -8.97
N GLN A 52 -7.28 -27.72 -7.73
CA GLN A 52 -7.47 -26.60 -6.80
C GLN A 52 -6.12 -26.01 -6.37
N ARG A 53 -5.15 -26.85 -5.99
CA ARG A 53 -3.81 -26.39 -5.61
C ARG A 53 -3.05 -25.76 -6.78
N ILE A 54 -3.27 -26.23 -8.01
CA ILE A 54 -2.72 -25.62 -9.22
C ILE A 54 -3.30 -24.21 -9.40
N GLU A 55 -4.62 -24.05 -9.28
CA GLU A 55 -5.26 -22.74 -9.39
C GLU A 55 -4.86 -21.80 -8.25
N GLU A 56 -4.74 -22.28 -7.02
CA GLU A 56 -4.21 -21.51 -5.88
C GLU A 56 -2.78 -21.04 -6.15
N SER A 57 -1.93 -21.90 -6.73
CA SER A 57 -0.54 -21.56 -7.09
C SER A 57 -0.51 -20.53 -8.22
N ARG A 58 -1.35 -20.70 -9.25
CA ARG A 58 -1.50 -19.73 -10.33
C ARG A 58 -1.90 -18.34 -9.78
N GLN A 59 -2.91 -18.32 -8.91
CA GLN A 59 -3.37 -17.09 -8.28
C GLN A 59 -2.31 -16.46 -7.37
N ALA A 60 -1.56 -17.26 -6.62
CA ALA A 60 -0.47 -16.77 -5.78
C ALA A 60 0.66 -16.12 -6.59
N ILE A 61 1.00 -16.69 -7.74
CA ILE A 61 1.95 -16.09 -8.69
C ILE A 61 1.38 -14.79 -9.27
N MET A 62 0.08 -14.78 -9.65
CA MET A 62 -0.58 -13.56 -10.13
C MET A 62 -0.60 -12.45 -9.07
N ASN A 63 -0.75 -12.81 -7.81
CA ASN A 63 -0.76 -11.89 -6.66
C ASN A 63 0.61 -11.21 -6.39
N LEU A 64 1.72 -11.70 -6.97
CA LEU A 64 3.00 -10.96 -6.98
C LEU A 64 2.87 -9.61 -7.68
N GLY A 65 1.89 -9.46 -8.58
CA GLY A 65 1.65 -8.24 -9.34
C GLY A 65 2.65 -7.99 -10.47
N LEU A 66 3.63 -8.88 -10.66
CA LEU A 66 4.71 -8.78 -11.65
C LEU A 66 4.27 -9.16 -13.08
N PHE A 67 3.17 -9.91 -13.20
CA PHE A 67 2.74 -10.50 -14.46
C PHE A 67 1.43 -9.90 -14.95
N ARG A 68 1.28 -9.82 -16.27
CA ARG A 68 0.00 -9.48 -16.92
C ARG A 68 -0.91 -10.68 -16.96
N GLU A 69 -0.32 -11.85 -17.22
CA GLU A 69 -1.01 -13.11 -17.32
C GLU A 69 -0.18 -14.24 -16.72
N VAL A 70 -0.85 -15.23 -16.17
CA VAL A 70 -0.27 -16.47 -15.65
C VAL A 70 -1.17 -17.60 -16.10
N LEU A 71 -0.65 -18.48 -16.97
CA LEU A 71 -1.33 -19.66 -17.51
C LEU A 71 -0.70 -20.92 -16.91
N THR A 72 -1.49 -21.95 -16.72
CA THR A 72 -1.06 -23.27 -16.23
C THR A 72 -1.52 -24.36 -17.15
N GLU A 73 -0.63 -25.29 -17.46
CA GLU A 73 -0.91 -26.44 -18.32
C GLU A 73 -0.24 -27.70 -17.74
N LEU A 74 -0.94 -28.82 -17.74
CA LEU A 74 -0.36 -30.13 -17.41
C LEU A 74 0.12 -30.79 -18.70
N VAL A 75 1.41 -31.08 -18.76
CA VAL A 75 2.05 -31.70 -19.92
C VAL A 75 2.50 -33.11 -19.52
N GLN A 76 2.10 -34.11 -20.34
CA GLN A 76 2.55 -35.49 -20.17
C GLN A 76 3.92 -35.65 -20.88
N GLU A 77 4.94 -35.96 -20.09
CA GLU A 77 6.28 -36.27 -20.57
C GLU A 77 6.61 -37.78 -20.30
N PRO A 78 7.63 -38.34 -20.95
CA PRO A 78 8.01 -39.74 -20.71
C PRO A 78 8.37 -40.04 -19.23
N GLU A 79 8.80 -38.99 -18.50
CA GLU A 79 9.22 -39.07 -17.10
C GLU A 79 8.06 -38.85 -16.12
N GLY A 80 6.88 -38.42 -16.59
CA GLY A 80 5.68 -38.15 -15.81
C GLY A 80 5.04 -36.81 -16.10
N THR A 81 4.07 -36.43 -15.26
CA THR A 81 3.31 -35.17 -15.43
C THR A 81 4.09 -33.96 -14.96
N VAL A 82 4.22 -32.98 -15.83
CA VAL A 82 4.88 -31.70 -15.61
C VAL A 82 3.86 -30.56 -15.58
N LEU A 83 3.90 -29.70 -14.60
CA LEU A 83 3.16 -28.45 -14.58
C LEU A 83 3.97 -27.37 -15.27
N LEU A 84 3.53 -26.96 -16.45
CA LEU A 84 4.07 -25.82 -17.17
C LEU A 84 3.32 -24.55 -16.75
N ILE A 85 4.05 -23.54 -16.28
CA ILE A 85 3.52 -22.23 -15.92
C ILE A 85 4.10 -21.21 -16.88
N THR A 86 3.25 -20.64 -17.73
CA THR A 86 3.63 -19.60 -18.68
C THR A 86 3.20 -18.24 -18.14
N VAL A 87 4.14 -17.31 -18.08
CA VAL A 87 3.91 -15.97 -17.56
C VAL A 87 4.20 -14.90 -18.61
N GLU A 88 3.50 -13.78 -18.53
CA GLU A 88 3.79 -12.59 -19.32
C GLU A 88 4.18 -11.46 -18.37
N GLU A 89 5.46 -11.07 -18.39
CA GLU A 89 6.01 -10.08 -17.49
C GLU A 89 5.56 -8.66 -17.82
N LYS A 90 5.40 -7.82 -16.78
CA LYS A 90 5.22 -6.37 -16.91
C LYS A 90 6.57 -5.66 -16.99
N TRP A 91 6.56 -4.40 -17.34
CA TRP A 91 7.74 -3.55 -17.25
C TRP A 91 7.98 -3.13 -15.80
N TYR A 92 9.24 -3.24 -15.38
CA TYR A 92 9.66 -3.07 -13.97
C TYR A 92 10.37 -1.75 -13.68
N ILE A 93 10.78 -1.01 -14.71
CA ILE A 93 11.46 0.28 -14.56
C ILE A 93 10.49 1.37 -14.98
N LEU A 94 10.21 2.29 -14.06
CA LEU A 94 9.16 3.26 -14.25
C LEU A 94 9.62 4.66 -13.80
N PRO A 95 9.98 5.54 -14.75
CA PRO A 95 10.10 6.97 -14.48
C PRO A 95 8.70 7.60 -14.52
N ILE A 96 8.24 8.12 -13.39
CA ILE A 96 6.93 8.76 -13.25
C ILE A 96 7.15 10.25 -12.99
N PRO A 97 6.81 11.14 -13.93
CA PRO A 97 6.79 12.57 -13.65
C PRO A 97 5.70 12.85 -12.60
N ARG A 98 6.03 13.67 -11.62
CA ARG A 98 5.11 14.18 -10.63
C ARG A 98 4.79 15.62 -10.96
N VAL A 99 3.55 15.92 -11.21
CA VAL A 99 3.04 17.27 -11.42
C VAL A 99 1.70 17.35 -10.74
N GLY A 100 1.58 18.28 -9.82
CA GLY A 100 0.32 18.62 -9.14
C GLY A 100 0.11 20.12 -9.21
N VAL A 101 -1.10 20.53 -9.51
CA VAL A 101 -1.53 21.93 -9.41
C VAL A 101 -2.82 21.92 -8.60
N ARG A 102 -2.87 22.74 -7.57
CA ARG A 102 -4.03 22.89 -6.72
C ARG A 102 -4.77 24.19 -7.01
N ALA A 103 -6.02 24.26 -6.64
CA ALA A 103 -6.87 25.42 -6.86
C ALA A 103 -6.41 26.66 -6.05
N ASP A 104 -5.68 26.45 -4.96
CA ASP A 104 -5.07 27.48 -4.12
C ASP A 104 -3.79 28.10 -4.70
N GLY A 105 -3.33 27.60 -5.87
CA GLY A 105 -2.12 28.05 -6.54
C GLY A 105 -0.85 27.34 -6.10
N GLU A 106 -0.92 26.38 -5.18
CA GLU A 106 0.20 25.50 -4.91
C GLU A 106 0.48 24.58 -6.10
N SER A 107 1.75 24.43 -6.42
CA SER A 107 2.22 23.50 -7.44
C SER A 107 3.28 22.57 -6.87
N ASP A 108 3.19 21.31 -7.18
CA ASP A 108 4.24 20.35 -6.93
C ASP A 108 4.73 19.75 -8.25
N TYR A 109 6.04 19.62 -8.36
CA TYR A 109 6.68 18.99 -9.51
C TYR A 109 7.89 18.19 -9.08
N GLY A 110 8.16 17.14 -9.81
CA GLY A 110 9.24 16.22 -9.47
C GLY A 110 9.27 14.98 -10.32
N MET A 111 9.97 13.99 -9.83
CA MET A 111 10.10 12.69 -10.49
C MET A 111 10.16 11.57 -9.46
N GLU A 112 9.46 10.48 -9.76
CA GLU A 112 9.62 9.19 -9.11
C GLU A 112 10.28 8.22 -10.07
N LEU A 113 11.38 7.60 -9.65
CA LEU A 113 12.01 6.49 -10.36
C LEU A 113 11.77 5.22 -9.54
N ARG A 114 11.04 4.27 -10.14
CA ARG A 114 10.69 3.01 -9.48
C ARG A 114 11.25 1.81 -10.25
N PHE A 115 11.88 0.92 -9.52
CA PHE A 115 12.33 -0.38 -9.97
C PHE A 115 11.53 -1.44 -9.21
N ASP A 116 10.55 -2.05 -9.88
CA ASP A 116 9.84 -3.22 -9.37
C ASP A 116 10.54 -4.47 -9.89
N ASN A 117 10.74 -5.49 -9.09
CA ASN A 117 11.45 -6.72 -9.48
C ASN A 117 12.97 -6.56 -9.71
N LEU A 118 13.63 -5.75 -8.90
CA LEU A 118 15.08 -5.55 -8.96
C LEU A 118 15.80 -6.91 -8.86
N PHE A 119 16.78 -7.16 -9.73
CA PHE A 119 17.51 -8.43 -9.88
C PHE A 119 16.65 -9.68 -10.13
N GLY A 120 15.38 -9.52 -10.53
CA GLY A 120 14.42 -10.61 -10.71
C GLY A 120 13.92 -11.24 -9.41
N LEU A 121 14.10 -10.56 -8.28
CA LEU A 121 13.83 -11.08 -6.94
C LEU A 121 12.57 -10.46 -6.28
N ASN A 122 11.69 -9.83 -7.06
CA ASN A 122 10.51 -9.09 -6.56
C ASN A 122 10.87 -7.99 -5.55
N GLN A 123 12.10 -7.51 -5.58
CA GLN A 123 12.53 -6.38 -4.76
C GLN A 123 12.05 -5.08 -5.42
N ARG A 124 11.61 -4.13 -4.59
CA ARG A 124 11.14 -2.83 -5.04
C ARG A 124 12.06 -1.74 -4.52
N PHE A 125 12.54 -0.91 -5.40
CA PHE A 125 13.30 0.28 -5.06
C PHE A 125 12.59 1.49 -5.64
N LYS A 126 12.43 2.53 -4.83
CA LYS A 126 11.82 3.79 -5.24
C LYS A 126 12.70 4.96 -4.79
N LEU A 127 12.99 5.85 -5.74
CA LEU A 127 13.58 7.15 -5.50
C LEU A 127 12.56 8.21 -5.93
N GLU A 128 12.23 9.13 -5.05
CA GLU A 128 11.26 10.19 -5.31
C GLU A 128 11.84 11.55 -4.92
N TYR A 129 11.77 12.50 -5.83
CA TYR A 129 12.13 13.90 -5.59
C TYR A 129 10.96 14.80 -5.96
N ILE A 130 10.52 15.62 -5.01
CA ILE A 130 9.39 16.53 -5.19
C ILE A 130 9.82 17.93 -4.70
N THR A 131 9.50 18.94 -5.48
CA THR A 131 9.53 20.34 -5.08
C THR A 131 8.10 20.85 -5.00
N LYS A 132 7.75 21.51 -3.90
CA LYS A 132 6.48 22.21 -3.71
C LYS A 132 6.75 23.69 -3.66
N ASP A 133 6.00 24.44 -4.44
CA ASP A 133 6.14 25.87 -4.56
C ASP A 133 4.77 26.52 -4.75
N SER A 134 4.63 27.77 -4.38
CA SER A 134 3.43 28.55 -4.63
C SER A 134 3.71 29.66 -5.64
N VAL A 135 2.89 29.75 -6.66
CA VAL A 135 2.98 30.79 -7.70
C VAL A 135 2.24 32.06 -7.27
N THR A 136 1.33 31.95 -6.30
CA THR A 136 0.40 33.03 -5.93
C THR A 136 0.60 33.61 -4.54
N SER A 137 1.42 32.98 -3.72
CA SER A 137 1.73 33.44 -2.37
C SER A 137 3.22 33.36 -2.09
N ASP A 138 3.71 34.18 -1.17
CA ASP A 138 5.08 34.11 -0.64
C ASP A 138 5.33 32.85 0.20
N MET A 139 4.68 31.73 -0.17
CA MET A 139 4.83 30.47 0.55
C MET A 139 6.24 29.90 0.40
N PRO A 140 6.82 29.44 1.49
CA PRO A 140 8.19 28.94 1.51
C PRO A 140 8.39 27.68 0.68
N LEU A 141 9.52 27.60 0.02
CA LEU A 141 9.94 26.45 -0.77
C LEU A 141 10.04 25.19 0.09
N ARG A 142 9.46 24.08 -0.38
CA ARG A 142 9.62 22.74 0.22
C ARG A 142 10.19 21.76 -0.80
N ARG A 143 11.26 21.06 -0.44
CA ARG A 143 11.88 20.00 -1.23
C ARG A 143 11.91 18.72 -0.45
N GLU A 144 11.54 17.64 -1.11
CA GLU A 144 11.45 16.30 -0.53
C GLU A 144 12.26 15.33 -1.37
N LEU A 145 13.10 14.53 -0.73
CA LEU A 145 13.82 13.41 -1.33
C LEU A 145 13.54 12.17 -0.51
N PHE A 146 12.92 11.16 -1.10
CA PHE A 146 12.62 9.90 -0.46
C PHE A 146 13.21 8.73 -1.21
N LEU A 147 13.78 7.82 -0.45
CA LEU A 147 14.32 6.55 -0.88
C LEU A 147 13.57 5.43 -0.15
N SER A 148 13.09 4.43 -0.86
CA SER A 148 12.54 3.25 -0.20
C SER A 148 12.95 1.97 -0.91
N TYR A 149 13.20 0.94 -0.11
CA TYR A 149 13.48 -0.41 -0.55
C TYR A 149 12.57 -1.37 0.19
N ASN A 150 11.88 -2.22 -0.54
CA ASN A 150 10.99 -3.25 -0.01
C ASN A 150 11.34 -4.60 -0.65
N TYR A 151 11.59 -5.60 0.17
CA TYR A 151 11.70 -6.99 -0.25
C TYR A 151 10.55 -7.76 0.37
N PRO A 152 9.42 -7.96 -0.36
CA PRO A 152 8.16 -8.47 0.20
C PRO A 152 8.29 -9.87 0.79
N ARG A 153 9.18 -10.67 0.25
CA ARG A 153 9.52 -12.00 0.77
C ARG A 153 10.92 -12.39 0.31
N ILE A 154 11.86 -12.42 1.24
CA ILE A 154 13.24 -12.83 0.96
C ILE A 154 13.22 -14.30 0.54
N VAL A 155 13.79 -14.59 -0.64
CA VAL A 155 13.79 -15.94 -1.21
C VAL A 155 14.29 -16.99 -0.21
N GLY A 156 13.52 -18.07 -0.08
CA GLY A 156 13.83 -19.17 0.85
C GLY A 156 13.53 -18.88 2.32
N THR A 157 12.94 -17.73 2.63
CA THR A 157 12.60 -17.33 4.00
C THR A 157 11.17 -16.83 4.13
N PRO A 158 10.58 -16.78 5.33
CA PRO A 158 9.29 -16.15 5.56
C PRO A 158 9.41 -14.64 5.85
N TYR A 159 10.57 -14.02 5.67
CA TYR A 159 10.80 -12.64 6.10
C TYR A 159 10.62 -11.63 4.97
N GLN A 160 10.10 -10.47 5.34
CA GLN A 160 10.04 -9.24 4.55
C GLN A 160 10.97 -8.21 5.16
N LEU A 161 11.66 -7.44 4.32
CA LEU A 161 12.53 -6.33 4.72
C LEU A 161 12.03 -5.04 4.11
N ASP A 162 11.90 -4.00 4.94
CA ASP A 162 11.55 -2.64 4.54
C ASP A 162 12.61 -1.67 5.03
N LEU A 163 13.12 -0.84 4.12
CA LEU A 163 14.04 0.25 4.43
C LEU A 163 13.50 1.53 3.80
N SER A 164 13.62 2.64 4.51
CA SER A 164 13.36 3.95 3.91
C SER A 164 14.25 5.01 4.51
N ALA A 165 14.60 6.01 3.69
CA ALA A 165 15.31 7.20 4.08
C ALA A 165 14.64 8.41 3.44
N GLY A 166 14.63 9.53 4.14
CA GLY A 166 14.02 10.76 3.66
C GLY A 166 14.83 11.98 4.06
N ARG A 167 14.78 13.00 3.20
CA ARG A 167 15.20 14.35 3.53
C ARG A 167 14.12 15.32 3.08
N VAL A 168 13.69 16.16 3.99
CA VAL A 168 12.77 17.25 3.71
C VAL A 168 13.46 18.55 4.10
N THR A 169 13.55 19.49 3.15
CA THR A 169 14.01 20.86 3.40
C THR A 169 12.82 21.77 3.15
N ARG A 170 12.48 22.60 4.12
CA ARG A 170 11.42 23.60 3.96
C ARG A 170 11.87 24.94 4.57
N GLU A 171 11.34 26.01 4.04
CA GLU A 171 11.47 27.34 4.64
C GLU A 171 10.23 27.57 5.52
N LEU A 172 10.44 28.11 6.71
CA LEU A 172 9.43 28.42 7.70
C LEU A 172 9.43 29.91 7.95
N GLN A 173 8.28 30.54 7.75
CA GLN A 173 8.07 31.92 8.15
C GLN A 173 7.70 31.97 9.63
N GLN A 174 8.34 32.83 10.37
CA GLN A 174 7.93 33.19 11.71
C GLN A 174 7.09 34.44 11.66
N LEU A 175 5.87 34.35 12.18
CA LEU A 175 4.92 35.43 12.21
C LEU A 175 4.84 36.01 13.63
N ASP A 176 4.59 37.31 13.75
CA ASP A 176 4.20 37.95 15.02
C ASP A 176 2.73 37.71 15.34
N ASP A 177 2.25 38.22 16.48
CA ASP A 177 0.87 38.10 16.92
C ASP A 177 -0.15 38.74 15.95
N ASN A 178 0.29 39.58 15.02
CA ASN A 178 -0.53 40.23 14.00
C ASN A 178 -0.44 39.53 12.64
N GLY A 179 0.29 38.41 12.54
CA GLY A 179 0.50 37.65 11.30
C GLY A 179 1.52 38.30 10.35
N VAL A 180 2.36 39.21 10.82
CA VAL A 180 3.43 39.81 10.03
C VAL A 180 4.69 38.95 10.13
N GLU A 181 5.31 38.64 8.98
CA GLU A 181 6.57 37.93 8.94
C GLU A 181 7.67 38.70 9.67
N ILE A 182 8.25 38.08 10.69
CA ILE A 182 9.33 38.65 11.49
C ILE A 182 10.64 37.91 11.34
N GLY A 183 10.62 36.70 10.81
CA GLY A 183 11.81 35.88 10.60
C GLY A 183 11.59 34.76 9.61
N LEU A 184 12.66 34.35 8.94
CA LEU A 184 12.70 33.24 8.00
C LEU A 184 13.73 32.22 8.44
N TYR A 185 13.30 30.93 8.48
CA TYR A 185 14.15 29.81 8.86
C TYR A 185 14.14 28.75 7.78
N ARG A 186 15.25 28.02 7.66
CA ARG A 186 15.30 26.77 6.94
C ARG A 186 15.29 25.61 7.93
N GLN A 187 14.34 24.71 7.77
CA GLN A 187 14.30 23.43 8.46
C GLN A 187 14.80 22.34 7.52
N ASP A 188 15.77 21.58 7.96
CA ASP A 188 16.22 20.33 7.33
C ASP A 188 15.80 19.16 8.23
N SER A 189 14.99 18.24 7.72
CA SER A 189 14.56 17.01 8.40
C SER A 189 15.18 15.82 7.69
N HIS A 190 15.82 14.93 8.44
CA HIS A 190 16.37 13.67 7.96
C HIS A 190 15.69 12.51 8.67
N SER A 191 15.34 11.48 7.93
CA SER A 191 14.70 10.28 8.52
C SER A 191 15.29 9.00 7.95
N PHE A 192 15.33 7.98 8.79
CA PHE A 192 15.64 6.60 8.38
C PHE A 192 14.73 5.66 9.13
N ARG A 193 14.22 4.63 8.44
CA ARG A 193 13.39 3.56 9.02
C ARG A 193 13.86 2.22 8.51
N PHE A 194 13.88 1.26 9.42
CA PHE A 194 14.10 -0.16 9.20
C PHE A 194 12.88 -0.93 9.68
N GLY A 195 12.44 -1.95 8.94
CA GLY A 195 11.37 -2.87 9.34
C GLY A 195 11.70 -4.30 8.91
N LEU A 196 11.47 -5.26 9.81
CA LEU A 196 11.57 -6.68 9.54
C LEU A 196 10.28 -7.36 10.00
N TYR A 197 9.63 -8.05 9.06
CA TYR A 197 8.35 -8.70 9.28
C TYR A 197 8.43 -10.17 8.90
N ARG A 198 7.65 -11.00 9.57
CA ARG A 198 7.51 -12.42 9.26
C ARG A 198 6.11 -12.70 8.71
N TRP A 199 6.06 -13.41 7.61
CA TRP A 199 4.85 -13.99 7.06
C TRP A 199 4.60 -15.39 7.64
N GLN A 200 3.44 -15.57 8.22
CA GLN A 200 2.90 -16.87 8.57
C GLN A 200 1.83 -17.24 7.53
N SER A 201 2.31 -17.66 6.37
CA SER A 201 1.48 -18.01 5.23
C SER A 201 2.09 -19.17 4.47
N ALA A 202 1.25 -20.03 3.92
CA ALA A 202 1.66 -21.08 3.01
C ALA A 202 1.74 -20.61 1.54
N THR A 203 1.03 -19.53 1.18
CA THR A 203 0.76 -19.14 -0.21
C THR A 203 1.03 -17.65 -0.48
N GLY A 204 2.19 -17.16 -0.09
CA GLY A 204 2.69 -15.89 -0.54
C GLY A 204 2.30 -14.65 0.28
N PRO A 205 2.80 -13.46 -0.15
CA PRO A 205 2.65 -12.20 0.60
C PRO A 205 1.25 -11.59 0.49
N SER A 206 0.33 -12.18 -0.26
CA SER A 206 -1.06 -11.74 -0.40
C SER A 206 -2.03 -12.47 0.53
N ARG A 207 -1.56 -13.51 1.22
CA ARG A 207 -2.39 -14.33 2.11
C ARG A 207 -1.64 -14.78 3.36
N GLY A 208 -2.19 -14.45 4.52
CA GLY A 208 -1.69 -14.90 5.81
C GLY A 208 -1.52 -13.79 6.83
N LEU A 209 -0.97 -14.15 7.97
CA LEU A 209 -0.60 -13.21 9.02
C LEU A 209 0.82 -12.69 8.79
N ARG A 210 0.96 -11.37 8.73
CA ARG A 210 2.25 -10.68 8.73
C ARG A 210 2.43 -9.95 10.06
N TYR A 211 3.53 -10.17 10.73
CA TYR A 211 3.84 -9.49 11.97
C TYR A 211 5.34 -9.25 12.12
N GLY A 212 5.67 -8.25 12.88
CA GLY A 212 7.06 -7.87 13.12
C GLY A 212 7.19 -6.45 13.62
N GLY A 213 8.37 -5.91 13.51
CA GLY A 213 8.65 -4.56 13.98
C GLY A 213 9.85 -3.94 13.31
N GLY A 214 10.16 -2.76 13.77
CA GLY A 214 11.24 -1.98 13.24
C GLY A 214 11.64 -0.86 14.18
N ALA A 215 12.55 -0.03 13.70
CA ALA A 215 12.98 1.17 14.37
C ALA A 215 13.16 2.30 13.36
N GLY A 216 13.07 3.51 13.83
CA GLY A 216 13.35 4.68 13.01
C GLY A 216 14.00 5.78 13.80
N VAL A 217 14.66 6.64 13.06
CA VAL A 217 15.24 7.89 13.56
C VAL A 217 14.78 9.03 12.67
N GLN A 218 14.54 10.18 13.29
CA GLN A 218 14.26 11.42 12.59
C GLN A 218 15.00 12.53 13.31
N GLN A 219 15.64 13.40 12.57
CA GLN A 219 16.33 14.58 13.09
C GLN A 219 15.87 15.80 12.35
N GLU A 220 15.58 16.86 13.08
CA GLU A 220 15.27 18.17 12.55
C GLU A 220 16.32 19.18 13.03
N SER A 221 16.80 19.98 12.10
CA SER A 221 17.72 21.08 12.35
C SER A 221 17.22 22.35 11.73
N TYR A 222 17.50 23.47 12.37
CA TYR A 222 16.99 24.77 12.00
C TYR A 222 18.13 25.77 11.77
N ARG A 223 18.02 26.52 10.69
CA ARG A 223 18.96 27.58 10.38
C ARG A 223 18.21 28.88 10.09
N HIS A 224 18.51 29.91 10.86
CA HIS A 224 18.02 31.28 10.59
C HIS A 224 18.55 31.79 9.26
N LEU A 225 17.68 32.34 8.43
CA LEU A 225 18.00 32.88 7.13
C LEU A 225 17.92 34.43 7.12
N ASP A 226 16.84 34.99 7.68
CA ASP A 226 16.59 36.44 7.67
C ASP A 226 15.63 36.84 8.80
N GLY A 227 15.59 38.17 9.12
CA GLY A 227 14.70 38.75 10.12
C GLY A 227 15.16 38.58 11.56
N ILE A 228 14.21 38.50 12.48
CA ILE A 228 14.47 38.34 13.92
C ILE A 228 14.76 36.87 14.21
N ALA A 229 15.89 36.59 14.86
CA ALA A 229 16.22 35.25 15.28
C ALA A 229 15.46 34.91 16.60
N VAL A 230 14.42 34.06 16.51
CA VAL A 230 13.86 33.39 17.66
C VAL A 230 14.39 31.95 17.61
N PRO A 231 15.01 31.45 18.67
CA PRO A 231 15.68 30.15 18.62
C PRO A 231 14.68 29.01 18.39
N TYR A 232 14.82 28.32 17.25
CA TYR A 232 14.34 26.96 17.10
C TYR A 232 15.45 26.02 17.57
N GLU A 233 15.10 25.02 18.35
CA GLU A 233 16.05 24.01 18.82
C GLU A 233 16.07 22.81 17.90
N ASP A 234 17.27 22.34 17.57
CA ASP A 234 17.44 21.06 16.87
C ASP A 234 16.93 19.93 17.75
N ALA A 235 16.23 18.97 17.17
CA ALA A 235 15.66 17.87 17.92
C ALA A 235 15.76 16.56 17.17
N GLY A 236 15.88 15.46 17.93
CA GLY A 236 15.96 14.10 17.43
C GLY A 236 14.85 13.21 17.98
N ASN A 237 14.32 12.35 17.14
CA ASN A 237 13.33 11.35 17.51
C ASN A 237 13.86 9.96 17.17
N VAL A 238 13.86 9.07 18.15
CA VAL A 238 14.10 7.63 17.97
C VAL A 238 12.85 6.88 18.38
N TYR A 239 12.39 5.96 17.56
CA TYR A 239 11.18 5.22 17.84
C TYR A 239 11.28 3.75 17.43
N LEU A 240 10.48 2.94 18.09
CA LEU A 240 10.21 1.55 17.74
C LEU A 240 8.85 1.46 17.06
N SER A 241 8.72 0.58 16.08
CA SER A 241 7.44 0.31 15.42
C SER A 241 7.09 -1.17 15.46
N GLY A 242 5.79 -1.46 15.50
CA GLY A 242 5.26 -2.82 15.46
C GLY A 242 4.09 -2.91 14.50
N LEU A 243 3.93 -4.07 13.88
CA LEU A 243 2.83 -4.40 12.97
C LEU A 243 2.35 -5.81 13.20
N ALA A 244 1.02 -5.99 13.22
CA ALA A 244 0.38 -7.29 13.07
C ALA A 244 -0.79 -7.12 12.09
N GLU A 245 -0.75 -7.82 10.97
CA GLU A 245 -1.70 -7.64 9.88
C GLU A 245 -2.10 -8.98 9.29
N PHE A 246 -3.39 -9.20 9.10
CA PHE A 246 -3.90 -10.32 8.33
C PHE A 246 -4.28 -9.84 6.93
N VAL A 247 -3.72 -10.50 5.92
CA VAL A 247 -3.96 -10.23 4.51
C VAL A 247 -4.61 -11.46 3.87
N ASP A 248 -5.67 -11.25 3.13
CA ASP A 248 -6.33 -12.26 2.30
C ASP A 248 -6.91 -11.53 1.08
N VAL A 249 -6.03 -11.23 0.11
CA VAL A 249 -6.35 -10.43 -1.07
C VAL A 249 -5.88 -11.11 -2.33
N ASP A 250 -6.79 -11.31 -3.26
CA ASP A 250 -6.49 -11.72 -4.63
C ASP A 250 -6.49 -10.52 -5.57
N GLU A 251 -5.42 -10.39 -6.31
CA GLU A 251 -5.32 -9.49 -7.46
C GLU A 251 -5.95 -10.17 -8.68
N GLU A 252 -7.05 -9.61 -9.16
CA GLU A 252 -7.61 -9.92 -10.47
C GLU A 252 -7.11 -8.88 -11.48
N GLN A 253 -7.28 -9.14 -12.76
CA GLN A 253 -6.74 -8.27 -13.82
C GLN A 253 -7.18 -6.79 -13.68
N TYR A 254 -8.40 -6.54 -13.22
CA TYR A 254 -8.98 -5.18 -13.14
C TYR A 254 -9.46 -4.80 -11.74
N ARG A 255 -9.56 -5.71 -10.81
CA ARG A 255 -10.07 -5.48 -9.45
C ARG A 255 -9.34 -6.33 -8.44
N ARG A 256 -9.60 -6.09 -7.17
CA ARG A 256 -9.17 -6.92 -6.05
C ARG A 256 -10.38 -7.62 -5.44
N ARG A 257 -10.11 -8.70 -4.74
CA ARG A 257 -11.08 -9.41 -3.92
C ARG A 257 -10.42 -9.81 -2.61
N GLY A 258 -11.13 -9.60 -1.50
CA GLY A 258 -10.64 -10.06 -0.21
C GLY A 258 -10.69 -9.00 0.88
N ARG A 259 -9.80 -9.10 1.85
CA ARG A 259 -9.76 -8.22 3.01
C ARG A 259 -8.36 -8.11 3.59
N VAL A 260 -8.13 -6.99 4.27
CA VAL A 260 -6.94 -6.74 5.10
C VAL A 260 -7.42 -6.13 6.41
N TYR A 261 -6.87 -6.56 7.52
CA TYR A 261 -7.05 -5.88 8.80
C TYR A 261 -5.79 -6.01 9.63
N GLY A 262 -5.52 -4.99 10.40
CA GLY A 262 -4.29 -4.97 11.16
C GLY A 262 -4.25 -3.89 12.23
N TYR A 263 -3.19 -4.00 12.98
CA TYR A 263 -2.80 -3.06 14.01
C TYR A 263 -1.35 -2.67 13.81
N ALA A 264 -1.08 -1.37 13.85
CA ALA A 264 0.26 -0.81 13.83
C ALA A 264 0.46 0.07 15.06
N ALA A 265 1.64 0.05 15.62
CA ALA A 265 2.03 0.91 16.74
C ALA A 265 3.40 1.52 16.50
N GLU A 266 3.61 2.70 17.07
CA GLU A 266 4.89 3.40 17.10
C GLU A 266 5.07 3.99 18.50
N LEU A 267 6.28 3.82 19.05
CA LEU A 267 6.62 4.24 20.41
C LEU A 267 7.91 5.05 20.37
N GLY A 268 7.86 6.32 20.72
CA GLY A 268 9.05 7.15 20.92
C GLY A 268 9.88 6.63 22.11
N VAL A 269 11.20 6.64 21.95
CA VAL A 269 12.16 6.17 22.95
C VAL A 269 12.90 7.37 23.55
N PRO A 270 12.39 7.97 24.65
CA PRO A 270 12.93 9.22 25.19
C PRO A 270 14.35 9.10 25.76
N GLN A 271 14.86 7.86 25.92
CA GLN A 271 16.26 7.63 26.33
C GLN A 271 17.26 7.81 25.19
N LEU A 272 16.79 7.80 23.94
CA LEU A 272 17.60 7.88 22.72
C LEU A 272 17.22 9.07 21.84
N GLY A 273 16.18 9.81 22.21
CA GLY A 273 15.67 10.98 21.50
C GLY A 273 14.99 11.96 22.44
N ASP A 274 14.47 13.04 21.90
CA ASP A 274 13.91 14.15 22.70
C ASP A 274 12.42 13.97 22.99
N PHE A 275 11.75 12.95 22.40
CA PHE A 275 10.31 12.81 22.46
C PHE A 275 9.85 11.51 23.09
N SER A 276 8.82 11.64 23.95
CA SER A 276 8.04 10.52 24.50
C SER A 276 6.63 10.55 23.92
N TYR A 277 6.30 9.57 23.12
CA TYR A 277 4.97 9.47 22.50
C TYR A 277 4.61 8.03 22.17
N ASN A 278 3.34 7.82 21.90
CA ASN A 278 2.85 6.58 21.29
C ASN A 278 1.79 6.87 20.25
N ARG A 279 1.74 6.02 19.22
CA ARG A 279 0.73 6.06 18.15
C ARG A 279 0.21 4.67 17.90
N HIS A 280 -1.09 4.54 17.73
CA HIS A 280 -1.78 3.28 17.52
C HIS A 280 -2.76 3.42 16.38
N LEU A 281 -2.72 2.52 15.41
CA LEU A 281 -3.60 2.50 14.25
C LEU A 281 -4.24 1.13 14.11
N LEU A 282 -5.56 1.08 14.22
CA LEU A 282 -6.37 -0.05 13.78
C LEU A 282 -6.92 0.25 12.40
N TYR A 283 -6.88 -0.73 11.49
CA TYR A 283 -7.42 -0.56 10.15
C TYR A 283 -8.06 -1.83 9.61
N TYR A 284 -9.04 -1.62 8.74
CA TYR A 284 -9.73 -2.65 8.00
C TYR A 284 -9.93 -2.20 6.56
N ARG A 285 -9.70 -3.11 5.60
CA ARG A 285 -10.00 -2.91 4.17
C ARG A 285 -10.78 -4.11 3.65
N ARG A 286 -11.74 -3.83 2.78
CA ARG A 286 -12.53 -4.86 2.13
C ARG A 286 -12.67 -4.56 0.65
N TYR A 287 -12.46 -5.58 -0.18
CA TYR A 287 -12.62 -5.55 -1.62
C TYR A 287 -13.70 -6.55 -1.99
N LEU A 288 -14.89 -6.06 -2.37
CA LEU A 288 -16.07 -6.87 -2.65
C LEU A 288 -16.38 -6.85 -4.14
N PRO A 289 -16.17 -7.94 -4.88
CA PRO A 289 -16.74 -8.10 -6.21
C PRO A 289 -18.27 -8.16 -6.11
N LEU A 290 -18.98 -7.33 -6.88
CA LEU A 290 -20.44 -7.23 -6.79
C LEU A 290 -21.17 -8.01 -7.89
N ASP A 291 -20.56 -8.17 -9.07
CA ASP A 291 -21.21 -8.77 -10.22
C ASP A 291 -20.22 -9.42 -11.19
N ARG A 292 -20.78 -10.07 -12.24
CA ARG A 292 -20.00 -10.64 -13.34
C ARG A 292 -19.42 -9.56 -14.28
N GLN A 293 -19.91 -8.33 -14.22
CA GLN A 293 -19.48 -7.20 -15.04
C GLN A 293 -18.24 -6.50 -14.46
N ARG A 294 -17.58 -7.08 -13.44
CA ARG A 294 -16.34 -6.62 -12.84
C ARG A 294 -16.45 -5.33 -12.03
N SER A 295 -17.66 -4.98 -11.58
CA SER A 295 -17.83 -3.94 -10.56
C SER A 295 -17.35 -4.43 -9.21
N ASN A 296 -16.89 -3.52 -8.36
CA ASN A 296 -16.55 -3.82 -6.98
C ASN A 296 -16.85 -2.65 -6.06
N LEU A 297 -17.01 -2.98 -4.80
CA LEU A 297 -17.08 -2.04 -3.70
C LEU A 297 -15.82 -2.19 -2.86
N ASP A 298 -15.05 -1.13 -2.76
CA ASP A 298 -13.87 -1.05 -1.91
C ASP A 298 -14.19 -0.21 -0.69
N TYR A 299 -13.84 -0.73 0.48
CA TYR A 299 -14.12 -0.09 1.77
C TYR A 299 -12.85 -0.04 2.62
N ARG A 300 -12.63 1.08 3.31
CA ARG A 300 -11.57 1.28 4.29
C ARG A 300 -12.11 1.93 5.54
N PHE A 301 -11.70 1.39 6.68
CA PHE A 301 -11.89 1.97 8.01
C PHE A 301 -10.54 2.14 8.69
N GLN A 302 -10.36 3.24 9.40
CA GLN A 302 -9.19 3.50 10.24
C GLN A 302 -9.62 4.17 11.55
N LEU A 303 -9.01 3.72 12.64
CA LEU A 303 -9.08 4.33 13.97
C LEU A 303 -7.66 4.57 14.46
N GLY A 304 -7.29 5.81 14.64
CA GLY A 304 -5.98 6.24 15.11
C GLY A 304 -6.08 6.87 16.49
N LEU A 305 -5.20 6.46 17.39
CA LEU A 305 -5.06 7.03 18.74
C LEU A 305 -3.59 7.34 18.99
N ALA A 306 -3.31 8.44 19.63
CA ALA A 306 -1.94 8.81 19.99
C ALA A 306 -1.90 9.59 21.30
N ASN A 307 -0.71 9.64 21.87
CA ASN A 307 -0.38 10.50 23.00
C ASN A 307 1.04 11.03 22.80
N GLY A 308 1.26 12.31 23.08
CA GLY A 308 2.50 13.01 22.79
C GLY A 308 2.60 13.51 21.35
N GLU A 309 3.40 14.53 21.14
CA GLU A 309 3.52 15.26 19.88
C GLU A 309 5.00 15.45 19.53
N PRO A 310 5.62 14.49 18.83
CA PRO A 310 7.00 14.65 18.39
C PRO A 310 7.09 15.85 17.43
N PHE A 311 8.07 16.72 17.66
CA PHE A 311 8.28 17.99 16.93
C PHE A 311 7.07 18.94 16.98
N GLY A 312 6.24 18.86 18.03
CA GLY A 312 5.03 19.68 18.17
C GLY A 312 3.91 19.33 17.16
N ALA A 313 4.02 18.18 16.47
CA ALA A 313 3.06 17.78 15.45
C ALA A 313 2.08 16.73 15.99
N GLN A 314 0.79 16.97 15.80
CA GLN A 314 -0.24 15.99 16.11
C GLN A 314 -0.11 14.74 15.22
N ALA A 315 -0.49 13.59 15.76
CA ALA A 315 -0.19 12.29 15.15
C ALA A 315 -0.95 12.01 13.87
N TRP A 316 -2.16 12.53 13.74
CA TRP A 316 -3.07 12.24 12.65
C TRP A 316 -3.51 13.51 11.93
N SER A 317 -3.58 13.40 10.61
CA SER A 317 -4.02 14.47 9.73
C SER A 317 -4.93 13.89 8.67
N LEU A 318 -6.12 14.47 8.49
CA LEU A 318 -7.07 14.10 7.46
C LEU A 318 -7.33 15.31 6.53
N GLY A 319 -7.56 15.01 5.28
CA GLY A 319 -7.72 15.92 4.16
C GLY A 319 -6.82 15.49 3.01
N GLY A 320 -7.12 15.95 1.81
CA GLY A 320 -6.39 15.60 0.60
C GLY A 320 -6.77 14.26 -0.02
N SER A 321 -6.07 13.92 -1.06
CA SER A 321 -6.40 12.82 -1.99
C SER A 321 -6.43 11.42 -1.39
N THR A 322 -5.73 11.20 -0.28
CA THR A 322 -5.52 9.86 0.31
C THR A 322 -6.34 9.61 1.57
N SER A 323 -7.10 10.58 2.07
CA SER A 323 -7.88 10.44 3.29
C SER A 323 -9.31 10.99 3.13
N LEU A 324 -9.54 12.26 3.36
CA LEU A 324 -10.82 12.93 3.29
C LEU A 324 -10.81 13.84 2.04
N ARG A 325 -11.22 13.30 0.90
CA ARG A 325 -11.22 14.02 -0.39
C ARG A 325 -12.27 15.14 -0.38
N GLY A 326 -12.02 16.20 -1.15
CA GLY A 326 -12.88 17.39 -1.17
C GLY A 326 -12.48 18.44 -0.12
N TYR A 327 -11.57 18.07 0.77
CA TYR A 327 -10.94 18.96 1.73
C TYR A 327 -9.44 19.11 1.40
N GLU A 328 -8.86 20.23 1.73
CA GLU A 328 -7.43 20.48 1.56
C GLU A 328 -6.57 19.51 2.38
N GLY A 329 -5.29 19.41 2.04
CA GLY A 329 -4.35 18.58 2.80
C GLY A 329 -4.24 19.06 4.25
N SER A 330 -4.31 18.13 5.20
CA SER A 330 -4.25 18.44 6.64
C SER A 330 -5.39 19.36 7.14
N TYR A 331 -6.58 19.24 6.55
CA TYR A 331 -7.77 20.04 6.92
C TYR A 331 -8.14 19.91 8.39
N VAL A 332 -8.08 18.70 8.94
CA VAL A 332 -8.20 18.44 10.37
C VAL A 332 -7.00 17.63 10.86
N THR A 333 -6.52 17.97 12.05
CA THR A 333 -5.39 17.29 12.71
C THR A 333 -5.74 16.94 14.13
N GLY A 334 -5.14 15.91 14.70
CA GLY A 334 -5.42 15.49 16.08
C GLY A 334 -4.61 14.28 16.53
N ASN A 335 -4.78 13.92 17.78
CA ASN A 335 -4.20 12.72 18.39
C ASN A 335 -5.21 11.56 18.48
N ALA A 336 -6.46 11.80 18.11
CA ALA A 336 -7.47 10.77 17.89
C ALA A 336 -8.14 10.97 16.54
N MET A 337 -8.32 9.91 15.75
CA MET A 337 -8.98 10.01 14.44
C MET A 337 -9.88 8.83 14.14
N VAL A 338 -10.92 9.09 13.35
CA VAL A 338 -11.73 8.06 12.67
C VAL A 338 -11.82 8.42 11.19
N LEU A 339 -11.67 7.42 10.32
CA LEU A 339 -11.80 7.60 8.88
C LEU A 339 -12.50 6.40 8.25
N ASN A 340 -13.50 6.69 7.43
CA ASN A 340 -14.19 5.73 6.57
C ASN A 340 -14.14 6.20 5.12
N ASN A 341 -13.78 5.30 4.21
CA ASN A 341 -13.81 5.56 2.77
C ASN A 341 -14.54 4.41 2.09
N ILE A 342 -15.38 4.74 1.15
CA ILE A 342 -16.10 3.79 0.32
C ILE A 342 -16.00 4.20 -1.14
N GLU A 343 -15.64 3.25 -2.03
CA GLU A 343 -15.59 3.45 -3.48
C GLU A 343 -16.39 2.36 -4.19
N TYR A 344 -17.34 2.78 -5.00
CA TYR A 344 -17.99 1.89 -5.97
C TYR A 344 -17.33 2.09 -7.34
N LEU A 345 -16.67 1.05 -7.83
CA LEU A 345 -15.96 1.05 -9.10
C LEU A 345 -16.72 0.20 -10.11
N PHE A 346 -16.94 0.74 -11.31
CA PHE A 346 -17.63 0.07 -12.41
C PHE A 346 -16.88 0.24 -13.74
N PRO A 347 -16.89 -0.77 -14.61
CA PRO A 347 -16.24 -0.67 -15.91
C PRO A 347 -16.98 0.33 -16.81
N LEU A 348 -16.26 1.17 -17.51
CA LEU A 348 -16.82 1.98 -18.58
C LEU A 348 -16.93 1.14 -19.85
N SER A 349 -18.03 1.33 -20.59
CA SER A 349 -18.37 0.52 -21.76
C SER A 349 -17.21 0.39 -22.74
N GLY A 350 -16.83 -0.84 -23.09
CA GLY A 350 -15.77 -1.15 -24.07
C GLY A 350 -14.34 -1.11 -23.54
N TYR A 351 -14.08 -0.57 -22.34
CA TYR A 351 -12.73 -0.41 -21.80
C TYR A 351 -12.62 -0.95 -20.37
N HIS A 352 -12.32 -2.23 -20.23
CA HIS A 352 -12.18 -2.86 -18.90
C HIS A 352 -11.06 -2.27 -18.04
N GLN A 353 -10.07 -1.65 -18.67
CA GLN A 353 -8.94 -0.99 -17.98
C GLN A 353 -9.33 0.38 -17.41
N LEU A 354 -10.37 1.02 -18.00
CA LEU A 354 -10.88 2.32 -17.57
C LEU A 354 -12.17 2.11 -16.79
N ARG A 355 -12.20 2.60 -15.56
CA ARG A 355 -13.30 2.42 -14.64
C ARG A 355 -13.79 3.77 -14.12
N GLY A 356 -15.10 3.93 -14.08
CA GLY A 356 -15.74 4.99 -13.32
C GLY A 356 -15.71 4.65 -11.84
N VAL A 357 -15.67 5.66 -11.00
CA VAL A 357 -15.81 5.54 -9.55
C VAL A 357 -16.78 6.57 -9.01
N VAL A 358 -17.61 6.16 -8.05
CA VAL A 358 -18.37 7.04 -7.15
C VAL A 358 -17.89 6.73 -5.74
N PHE A 359 -17.65 7.74 -4.94
CA PHE A 359 -17.11 7.56 -3.62
C PHE A 359 -17.72 8.50 -2.57
N SER A 360 -17.53 8.12 -1.31
CA SER A 360 -17.80 8.96 -0.14
C SER A 360 -16.72 8.71 0.90
N ASP A 361 -16.27 9.79 1.54
CA ASP A 361 -15.31 9.78 2.62
C ASP A 361 -15.94 10.45 3.85
N ILE A 362 -15.77 9.85 5.02
CA ILE A 362 -16.31 10.37 6.29
C ILE A 362 -15.24 10.19 7.36
N GLY A 363 -14.89 11.26 8.07
CA GLY A 363 -13.91 11.19 9.14
C GLY A 363 -13.71 12.51 9.85
N ASN A 364 -12.99 12.46 10.96
CA ASN A 364 -12.49 13.63 11.66
C ASN A 364 -11.25 13.25 12.48
N ALA A 365 -10.51 14.28 12.91
CA ALA A 365 -9.42 14.15 13.87
C ALA A 365 -9.65 15.17 15.00
N TRP A 366 -9.37 14.73 16.23
CA TRP A 366 -9.58 15.51 17.45
C TRP A 366 -8.30 15.61 18.25
N PRO A 367 -8.13 16.63 19.09
CA PRO A 367 -6.92 16.79 19.91
C PRO A 367 -6.61 15.55 20.77
N GLY A 368 -7.63 14.85 21.24
CA GLY A 368 -7.49 13.61 22.00
C GLY A 368 -8.76 12.78 22.04
N VAL A 369 -8.72 11.66 22.72
CA VAL A 369 -9.83 10.69 22.81
C VAL A 369 -11.05 11.30 23.55
N MET A 370 -10.83 12.18 24.52
CA MET A 370 -11.89 12.78 25.32
C MET A 370 -12.69 13.84 24.55
N GLU A 371 -12.08 14.39 23.50
CA GLU A 371 -12.68 15.40 22.62
C GLU A 371 -13.36 14.80 21.40
N MET A 372 -13.36 13.46 21.26
CA MET A 372 -14.01 12.78 20.14
C MET A 372 -15.53 13.01 20.17
N ASP A 373 -16.03 13.69 19.15
CA ASP A 373 -17.46 13.85 18.89
C ASP A 373 -17.82 13.26 17.52
N LEU A 374 -18.56 12.17 17.52
CA LEU A 374 -19.01 11.51 16.30
C LEU A 374 -20.12 12.29 15.56
N LEU A 375 -20.66 13.35 16.15
CA LEU A 375 -21.59 14.26 15.48
C LEU A 375 -20.86 15.33 14.65
N ASP A 376 -19.56 15.55 14.91
CA ASP A 376 -18.71 16.49 14.17
C ASP A 376 -17.87 15.78 13.08
N LEU A 377 -18.40 14.72 12.48
CA LEU A 377 -17.72 14.06 11.36
C LEU A 377 -17.84 14.90 10.09
N LYS A 378 -16.70 15.16 9.46
CA LYS A 378 -16.61 15.75 8.14
C LYS A 378 -16.95 14.69 7.10
N ALA A 379 -17.74 15.06 6.11
CA ALA A 379 -18.16 14.15 5.05
C ALA A 379 -17.93 14.75 3.67
N SER A 380 -17.63 13.91 2.71
CA SER A 380 -17.51 14.29 1.30
C SER A 380 -18.05 13.21 0.39
N ALA A 381 -18.31 13.60 -0.85
CA ALA A 381 -18.69 12.70 -1.93
C ALA A 381 -17.99 13.13 -3.21
N GLY A 382 -17.88 12.21 -4.17
CA GLY A 382 -17.24 12.53 -5.43
C GLY A 382 -17.40 11.47 -6.48
N VAL A 383 -16.87 11.81 -7.66
CA VAL A 383 -16.80 10.93 -8.82
C VAL A 383 -15.39 10.95 -9.40
N GLY A 384 -15.02 9.93 -10.12
CA GLY A 384 -13.69 9.90 -10.71
C GLY A 384 -13.50 8.80 -11.74
N LEU A 385 -12.26 8.70 -12.20
CA LEU A 385 -11.80 7.71 -13.15
C LEU A 385 -10.58 6.95 -12.59
N ARG A 386 -10.49 5.68 -12.93
CA ARG A 386 -9.35 4.81 -12.63
C ARG A 386 -8.92 4.11 -13.91
N TRP A 387 -7.69 4.37 -14.33
CA TRP A 387 -7.11 3.69 -15.49
C TRP A 387 -5.92 2.82 -15.01
N LYS A 388 -6.13 1.51 -14.96
CA LYS A 388 -5.07 0.54 -14.63
C LYS A 388 -4.20 0.30 -15.87
N VAL A 389 -2.98 0.82 -15.86
CA VAL A 389 -2.02 0.65 -16.95
C VAL A 389 -1.34 -0.72 -16.78
N GLN A 390 -1.78 -1.70 -17.57
CA GLN A 390 -1.33 -3.09 -17.44
C GLN A 390 0.12 -3.34 -17.88
N LEU A 391 0.68 -2.43 -18.67
CA LEU A 391 2.05 -2.54 -19.14
C LEU A 391 3.08 -2.48 -17.99
N PHE A 392 2.75 -1.76 -16.93
CA PHE A 392 3.65 -1.51 -15.80
C PHE A 392 3.16 -2.17 -14.52
N VAL A 393 4.10 -2.48 -13.62
CA VAL A 393 3.77 -2.96 -12.29
C VAL A 393 3.05 -1.87 -11.49
N ALA A 394 1.89 -2.19 -10.93
CA ALA A 394 1.14 -1.37 -9.97
C ALA A 394 0.95 0.11 -10.38
N VAL A 395 0.62 0.39 -11.65
CA VAL A 395 0.30 1.75 -12.12
C VAL A 395 -1.19 1.89 -12.35
N THR A 396 -1.79 2.82 -11.62
CA THR A 396 -3.16 3.26 -11.83
C THR A 396 -3.17 4.79 -11.90
N LEU A 397 -3.64 5.32 -13.01
CA LEU A 397 -3.94 6.74 -13.12
C LEU A 397 -5.31 7.00 -12.50
N ARG A 398 -5.38 8.02 -11.70
CA ARG A 398 -6.54 8.40 -10.91
C ARG A 398 -6.87 9.87 -11.16
N LEU A 399 -8.14 10.13 -11.49
CA LEU A 399 -8.71 11.47 -11.56
C LEU A 399 -9.96 11.49 -10.68
N ASP A 400 -10.00 12.37 -9.69
CA ASP A 400 -11.13 12.54 -8.78
C ASP A 400 -11.62 13.98 -8.75
N PHE A 401 -12.93 14.14 -8.76
CA PHE A 401 -13.66 15.38 -8.45
C PHE A 401 -14.39 15.13 -7.15
N ALA A 402 -14.02 15.86 -6.10
CA ALA A 402 -14.52 15.67 -4.75
C ALA A 402 -15.11 16.96 -4.19
N TRP A 403 -16.23 16.83 -3.49
CA TRP A 403 -16.92 17.91 -2.79
C TRP A 403 -17.07 17.55 -1.32
N GLY A 404 -16.53 18.38 -0.43
CA GLY A 404 -16.86 18.33 0.98
C GLY A 404 -18.29 18.85 1.21
N LEU A 405 -18.90 18.45 2.30
CA LEU A 405 -20.24 18.95 2.67
C LEU A 405 -20.18 20.30 3.39
N GLU A 406 -19.02 20.80 3.71
CA GLU A 406 -18.81 22.15 4.23
C GLU A 406 -18.68 23.18 3.09
N PRO A 407 -19.03 24.46 3.34
CA PRO A 407 -18.93 25.50 2.32
C PRO A 407 -17.50 25.62 1.74
N GLU A 408 -17.41 25.87 0.44
CA GLU A 408 -16.18 26.15 -0.30
C GLU A 408 -15.14 25.00 -0.33
N THR A 409 -15.57 23.76 0.00
CA THR A 409 -14.71 22.58 -0.05
C THR A 409 -14.91 21.82 -1.36
N GLN A 410 -14.07 22.10 -2.35
CA GLN A 410 -14.04 21.36 -3.62
C GLN A 410 -12.61 21.21 -4.09
N VAL A 411 -12.19 19.99 -4.39
CA VAL A 411 -10.82 19.70 -4.86
C VAL A 411 -10.84 18.69 -6.00
N THR A 412 -10.01 18.94 -7.00
CA THR A 412 -9.75 18.01 -8.09
C THR A 412 -8.36 17.41 -7.90
N TYR A 413 -8.26 16.08 -8.01
CA TYR A 413 -7.00 15.35 -7.86
C TYR A 413 -6.66 14.58 -9.13
N LEU A 414 -5.43 14.70 -9.59
CA LEU A 414 -4.84 13.87 -10.63
C LEU A 414 -3.59 13.18 -10.08
N GLU A 415 -3.59 11.88 -9.98
CA GLU A 415 -2.53 11.12 -9.33
C GLU A 415 -2.23 9.79 -10.02
N THR A 416 -1.04 9.25 -9.74
CA THR A 416 -0.57 7.94 -10.20
C THR A 416 -0.58 6.91 -9.06
N SER A 417 -1.64 6.89 -8.26
CA SER A 417 -1.75 6.00 -7.10
C SER A 417 -3.16 5.45 -6.94
N THR A 418 -3.30 4.40 -6.13
CA THR A 418 -4.60 3.93 -5.66
C THR A 418 -4.84 4.48 -4.25
N MET A 419 -6.09 4.69 -3.89
CA MET A 419 -6.45 5.13 -2.53
C MET A 419 -6.36 3.97 -1.50
N PHE A 420 -6.56 2.74 -1.95
CA PHE A 420 -6.63 1.52 -1.13
C PHE A 420 -5.45 0.59 -1.39
#